data_8fdf2022909635b8968be700e49bab56
#
_entry.id   8fdf2022909635b8968be700e49bab56
#
_cell.length_a   1.000
_cell.length_b   1.000
_cell.length_c   1.000
_cell.angle_alpha   90.00
_cell.angle_beta   90.00
_cell.angle_gamma   90.00
#
_symmetry.space_group_name_H-M   'P 1'
#
loop_
_entity.id
_entity.type
_entity.pdbx_description
1 polymer ?
#
loop_
_entity_poly.entity_id
_entity_poly.type
_entity_poly.pdbx_seq_one_letter_code
_entity_poly.pdbx_strand_id
1 'polypeptide(L)'
;KNTVVHAFDIAMEGVESRSSEKDIESPTKDESAPPTIAVLPFKNMSNDEEQEYFADGVTEDIIGNLSSWKSFPVISRSSSFSFKGMDLKYSDIAKQLGADYIVEGSIRKGGNKVRITASLVDTKDGQQVWSKRWDRSLEDIFEVQDEVSQEVAALITPALKMKEQERVQS
;
A
#
# COMPACT_ATOMS: atom_id res chain seq x y z
N LYS A 1 -36.54 33.89 -24.41
CA LYS A 1 -36.31 33.65 -24.42
C LYS A 1 -35.73 33.37 -23.84
N ASN A 2 -35.69 33.48 -23.76
CA ASN A 2 -35.12 33.06 -23.55
C ASN A 2 -34.49 32.61 -22.95
N THR A 3 -34.36 32.61 -22.79
CA THR A 3 -33.84 32.06 -22.61
C THR A 3 -33.10 31.67 -22.05
N VAL A 4 -33.08 31.74 -22.15
CA VAL A 4 -32.54 31.31 -22.04
C VAL A 4 -31.75 31.05 -21.42
N VAL A 5 -31.76 31.19 -21.46
CA VAL A 5 -31.25 30.94 -21.36
C VAL A 5 -30.54 30.77 -20.64
N HIS A 6 -30.49 30.79 -20.58
CA HIS A 6 -30.00 30.64 -20.37
C HIS A 6 -29.44 30.37 -19.59
N ALA A 7 -29.69 30.62 -19.91
CA ALA A 7 -29.51 30.39 -19.71
C ALA A 7 -28.97 30.05 -19.00
N PHE A 8 -28.77 29.89 -18.94
CA PHE A 8 -28.42 29.57 -18.82
C PHE A 8 -27.85 29.41 -18.15
N ASP A 9 -28.01 29.61 -18.28
CA ASP A 9 -27.63 29.47 -18.20
C ASP A 9 -27.05 29.37 -17.46
N ILE A 10 -27.26 29.58 -17.56
CA ILE A 10 -26.95 29.27 -17.33
C ILE A 10 -26.40 29.03 -16.60
N ALA A 11 -26.38 29.14 -16.68
CA ALA A 11 -26.01 28.78 -16.49
C ALA A 11 -25.42 28.51 -15.94
N MET A 12 -25.31 28.62 -15.99
CA MET A 12 -24.85 28.25 -15.97
C MET A 12 -24.19 28.19 -15.47
N GLU A 13 -24.07 28.32 -15.36
CA GLU A 13 -23.50 28.06 -15.25
C GLU A 13 -22.85 27.87 -14.57
N GLY A 14 -22.86 28.26 -14.51
CA GLY A 14 -22.41 27.84 -14.24
C GLY A 14 -21.82 27.45 -13.57
N VAL A 15 -21.90 27.51 -13.63
CA VAL A 15 -21.41 26.94 -13.34
C VAL A 15 -20.84 26.50 -12.93
N GLU A 16 -20.67 26.42 -13.03
CA GLU A 16 -20.12 25.81 -12.97
C GLU A 16 -19.28 25.64 -12.72
N SER A 17 -19.38 25.87 -12.79
CA SER A 17 -18.53 25.60 -12.87
C SER A 17 -17.56 25.69 -12.50
N ARG A 18 -17.07 25.63 -12.46
CA ARG A 18 -16.06 25.70 -12.09
C ARG A 18 -15.55 25.19 -10.94
N SER A 19 -15.78 24.82 -10.26
CA SER A 19 -15.45 24.24 -8.98
C SER A 19 -15.01 22.79 -9.08
N SER A 20 -15.43 22.16 -10.05
CA SER A 20 -15.10 20.76 -10.19
C SER A 20 -13.62 20.53 -10.47
N GLU A 21 -13.01 21.47 -11.10
CA GLU A 21 -11.62 21.21 -11.42
C GLU A 21 -10.74 21.25 -10.21
N LYS A 22 -11.12 21.97 -9.19
CA LYS A 22 -10.28 21.90 -8.04
C LYS A 22 -10.39 20.55 -7.37
N ASP A 23 -11.50 19.88 -7.52
CA ASP A 23 -11.57 18.52 -7.01
C ASP A 23 -10.58 17.64 -7.70
N ILE A 24 -10.38 17.86 -8.96
CA ILE A 24 -9.53 16.98 -9.72
C ILE A 24 -8.10 17.12 -9.30
N GLU A 25 -7.65 18.34 -9.23
CA GLU A 25 -6.26 18.50 -8.98
C GLU A 25 -5.95 18.37 -7.52
N SER A 26 -6.91 18.30 -6.69
CA SER A 26 -6.62 18.30 -5.30
C SER A 26 -5.98 17.00 -4.89
N PRO A 27 -4.75 16.84 -5.15
CA PRO A 27 -4.01 15.73 -4.59
C PRO A 27 -3.64 16.00 -3.17
N THR A 28 -3.89 17.18 -2.72
CA THR A 28 -3.60 17.46 -1.32
C THR A 28 -4.54 16.65 -0.48
N LYS A 29 -3.99 15.65 0.13
CA LYS A 29 -4.74 14.83 1.04
C LYS A 29 -5.17 15.64 2.25
N ASP A 30 -6.36 15.37 2.71
CA ASP A 30 -6.81 15.89 3.99
C ASP A 30 -5.93 15.28 5.07
N GLU A 31 -5.28 16.12 5.86
CA GLU A 31 -4.37 15.63 6.88
C GLU A 31 -5.09 14.86 7.97
N SER A 32 -6.39 15.05 8.11
CA SER A 32 -7.16 14.30 9.09
C SER A 32 -7.54 12.92 8.57
N ALA A 33 -7.38 12.67 7.29
CA ALA A 33 -7.72 11.37 6.72
C ALA A 33 -6.66 10.34 7.11
N PRO A 34 -7.08 9.06 7.31
CA PRO A 34 -6.11 8.02 7.60
C PRO A 34 -5.14 7.84 6.45
N PRO A 35 -3.89 7.47 6.72
CA PRO A 35 -2.93 7.23 5.67
C PRO A 35 -3.28 6.01 4.84
N THR A 36 -2.91 6.05 3.58
CA THR A 36 -3.13 4.96 2.64
C THR A 36 -1.89 4.07 2.58
N ILE A 37 -2.11 2.76 2.64
CA ILE A 37 -1.03 1.78 2.64
C ILE A 37 -1.05 1.01 1.32
N ALA A 38 0.12 0.84 0.73
CA ALA A 38 0.30 -0.05 -0.41
C ALA A 38 1.23 -1.19 0.01
N VAL A 39 0.83 -2.42 -0.28
CA VAL A 39 1.67 -3.59 -0.04
C VAL A 39 2.18 -4.06 -1.39
N LEU A 40 3.47 -3.87 -1.63
CA LEU A 40 4.05 -4.25 -2.91
C LEU A 40 4.32 -5.75 -2.93
N PRO A 41 4.31 -6.37 -4.12
CA PRO A 41 4.63 -7.79 -4.22
C PRO A 41 5.99 -8.08 -3.61
N PHE A 42 6.02 -9.07 -2.71
CA PHE A 42 7.29 -9.50 -2.11
C PHE A 42 8.16 -10.08 -3.22
N LYS A 43 9.45 -9.80 -3.15
CA LYS A 43 10.39 -10.23 -4.18
C LYS A 43 10.93 -11.60 -3.85
N ASN A 44 10.92 -12.46 -4.86
CA ASN A 44 11.54 -13.78 -4.74
C ASN A 44 13.02 -13.64 -5.09
N MET A 45 13.86 -13.78 -4.08
CA MET A 45 15.30 -13.65 -4.25
C MET A 45 15.96 -15.00 -4.50
N SER A 46 15.17 -16.04 -4.74
CA SER A 46 15.63 -17.37 -5.03
C SER A 46 15.40 -17.68 -6.50
N ASN A 47 16.08 -18.71 -7.01
CA ASN A 47 15.87 -19.17 -8.39
C ASN A 47 14.80 -20.23 -8.49
N ASP A 48 13.91 -20.30 -7.52
CA ASP A 48 12.89 -21.33 -7.42
C ASP A 48 11.53 -20.69 -7.69
N GLU A 49 10.89 -21.11 -8.79
CA GLU A 49 9.60 -20.54 -9.16
C GLU A 49 8.51 -20.82 -8.14
N GLU A 50 8.63 -21.88 -7.37
CA GLU A 50 7.63 -22.17 -6.34
C GLU A 50 7.62 -21.07 -5.29
N GLN A 51 8.75 -20.42 -5.09
CA GLN A 51 8.80 -19.31 -4.13
C GLN A 51 8.12 -18.07 -4.66
N GLU A 52 7.89 -18.00 -5.96
CA GLU A 52 7.13 -16.90 -6.56
C GLU A 52 5.68 -16.96 -6.06
N TYR A 53 5.10 -18.16 -6.05
CA TYR A 53 3.74 -18.33 -5.54
C TYR A 53 3.65 -18.02 -4.05
N PHE A 54 4.67 -18.43 -3.32
CA PHE A 54 4.70 -18.15 -1.88
C PHE A 54 4.79 -16.64 -1.64
N ALA A 55 5.66 -15.95 -2.37
CA ALA A 55 5.82 -14.51 -2.22
C ALA A 55 4.52 -13.77 -2.54
N ASP A 56 3.87 -14.17 -3.63
CA ASP A 56 2.60 -13.56 -4.02
C ASP A 56 1.52 -13.85 -2.97
N GLY A 57 1.51 -15.08 -2.44
CA GLY A 57 0.53 -15.46 -1.44
C GLY A 57 0.67 -14.67 -0.15
N VAL A 58 1.91 -14.48 0.31
CA VAL A 58 2.16 -13.67 1.50
C VAL A 58 1.66 -12.25 1.27
N THR A 59 1.95 -11.69 0.10
CA THR A 59 1.53 -10.33 -0.25
C THR A 59 0.00 -10.22 -0.23
N GLU A 60 -0.68 -11.16 -0.88
CA GLU A 60 -2.14 -11.14 -0.93
C GLU A 60 -2.75 -11.26 0.46
N ASP A 61 -2.18 -12.12 1.29
CA ASP A 61 -2.72 -12.33 2.63
C ASP A 61 -2.52 -11.08 3.50
N ILE A 62 -1.40 -10.40 3.35
CA ILE A 62 -1.19 -9.15 4.08
C ILE A 62 -2.24 -8.11 3.67
N ILE A 63 -2.46 -7.98 2.37
CA ILE A 63 -3.48 -7.05 1.86
C ILE A 63 -4.84 -7.41 2.42
N GLY A 64 -5.18 -8.70 2.38
CA GLY A 64 -6.46 -9.16 2.90
C GLY A 64 -6.65 -8.90 4.38
N ASN A 65 -5.62 -9.19 5.17
CA ASN A 65 -5.70 -8.98 6.61
C ASN A 65 -5.83 -7.49 6.95
N LEU A 66 -5.05 -6.65 6.29
CA LEU A 66 -5.14 -5.21 6.52
C LEU A 66 -6.49 -4.66 6.10
N SER A 67 -7.01 -5.15 4.97
CA SER A 67 -8.30 -4.68 4.48
C SER A 67 -9.43 -5.06 5.42
N SER A 68 -9.37 -6.26 5.99
CA SER A 68 -10.44 -6.71 6.87
C SER A 68 -10.47 -5.94 8.19
N TRP A 69 -9.33 -5.42 8.63
CA TRP A 69 -9.27 -4.67 9.88
C TRP A 69 -9.81 -3.25 9.73
N LYS A 70 -9.80 -2.72 8.49
CA LYS A 70 -10.40 -1.41 8.16
C LYS A 70 -9.85 -0.25 8.97
N SER A 71 -8.64 -0.39 9.50
CA SER A 71 -8.00 0.71 10.22
C SER A 71 -7.47 1.77 9.27
N PHE A 72 -7.00 1.35 8.11
CA PHE A 72 -6.41 2.24 7.10
C PHE A 72 -6.85 1.79 5.73
N PRO A 73 -7.01 2.72 4.76
CA PRO A 73 -7.24 2.33 3.37
C PRO A 73 -6.03 1.56 2.83
N VAL A 74 -6.30 0.49 2.11
CA VAL A 74 -5.25 -0.37 1.55
C VAL A 74 -5.44 -0.44 0.05
N ILE A 75 -4.35 -0.22 -0.68
CA ILE A 75 -4.36 -0.29 -2.15
C ILE A 75 -4.67 -1.73 -2.56
N SER A 76 -5.47 -1.88 -3.60
CA SER A 76 -5.91 -3.20 -4.04
C SER A 76 -4.76 -4.04 -4.57
N ARG A 77 -4.95 -5.35 -4.56
CA ARG A 77 -3.97 -6.28 -5.10
C ARG A 77 -3.66 -5.97 -6.56
N SER A 78 -4.67 -5.71 -7.35
CA SER A 78 -4.46 -5.43 -8.77
C SER A 78 -3.54 -4.25 -8.99
N SER A 79 -3.78 -3.17 -8.25
CA SER A 79 -2.95 -1.98 -8.39
C SER A 79 -1.52 -2.24 -7.93
N SER A 80 -1.36 -2.91 -6.79
CA SER A 80 -0.04 -3.22 -6.27
C SER A 80 0.75 -4.13 -7.20
N PHE A 81 0.09 -5.17 -7.71
CA PHE A 81 0.78 -6.15 -8.55
C PHE A 81 1.11 -5.62 -9.94
N SER A 82 0.52 -4.50 -10.33
CA SER A 82 0.88 -3.89 -11.61
C SER A 82 2.34 -3.44 -11.63
N PHE A 83 2.95 -3.28 -10.47
CA PHE A 83 4.36 -2.90 -10.36
C PHE A 83 5.30 -4.06 -10.20
N LYS A 84 4.77 -5.29 -10.24
CA LYS A 84 5.62 -6.47 -10.08
C LYS A 84 6.62 -6.56 -11.22
N GLY A 85 7.88 -6.75 -10.86
CA GLY A 85 8.95 -6.86 -11.84
C GLY A 85 9.46 -5.54 -12.38
N MET A 86 8.87 -4.43 -11.96
CA MET A 86 9.33 -3.12 -12.40
C MET A 86 10.39 -2.60 -11.44
N ASP A 87 11.37 -1.90 -12.02
CA ASP A 87 12.46 -1.32 -11.25
C ASP A 87 12.18 0.18 -11.09
N LEU A 88 11.26 0.50 -10.22
CA LEU A 88 10.85 1.88 -9.97
C LEU A 88 11.20 2.30 -8.55
N LYS A 89 11.44 3.58 -8.37
CA LYS A 89 11.68 4.12 -7.04
C LYS A 89 10.39 4.17 -6.25
N TYR A 90 10.52 4.05 -4.94
CA TYR A 90 9.36 4.09 -4.07
C TYR A 90 8.58 5.40 -4.23
N SER A 91 9.28 6.50 -4.45
CA SER A 91 8.61 7.79 -4.61
C SER A 91 7.69 7.79 -5.83
N ASP A 92 8.13 7.15 -6.92
CA ASP A 92 7.31 7.08 -8.13
C ASP A 92 6.11 6.17 -7.94
N ILE A 93 6.32 5.02 -7.30
CA ILE A 93 5.23 4.10 -7.02
C ILE A 93 4.22 4.75 -6.10
N ALA A 94 4.71 5.43 -5.06
CA ALA A 94 3.84 6.10 -4.10
C ALA A 94 2.96 7.14 -4.77
N LYS A 95 3.53 7.91 -5.69
CA LYS A 95 2.76 8.92 -6.41
C LYS A 95 1.67 8.28 -7.24
N GLN A 96 1.99 7.22 -7.95
CA GLN A 96 1.02 6.57 -8.82
C GLN A 96 -0.10 5.89 -8.05
N LEU A 97 0.22 5.35 -6.88
CA LEU A 97 -0.76 4.67 -6.06
C LEU A 97 -1.44 5.58 -5.04
N GLY A 98 -0.90 6.76 -4.81
CA GLY A 98 -1.40 7.63 -3.77
C GLY A 98 -1.15 7.06 -2.38
N ALA A 99 -0.05 6.35 -2.20
CA ALA A 99 0.26 5.68 -0.95
C ALA A 99 1.11 6.55 -0.05
N ASP A 100 0.74 6.60 1.21
CA ASP A 100 1.52 7.29 2.24
C ASP A 100 2.58 6.38 2.84
N TYR A 101 2.31 5.08 2.84
CA TYR A 101 3.24 4.07 3.37
C TYR A 101 3.28 2.90 2.42
N ILE A 102 4.44 2.27 2.35
CA ILE A 102 4.64 1.10 1.51
C ILE A 102 5.17 -0.03 2.37
N VAL A 103 4.54 -1.19 2.26
CA VAL A 103 5.05 -2.43 2.82
C VAL A 103 5.76 -3.16 1.68
N GLU A 104 7.00 -3.53 1.92
CA GLU A 104 7.77 -4.30 0.96
C GLU A 104 8.46 -5.45 1.66
N GLY A 105 8.90 -6.42 0.89
CA GLY A 105 9.59 -7.54 1.49
C GLY A 105 10.23 -8.44 0.47
N SER A 106 10.88 -9.47 0.98
CA SER A 106 11.57 -10.43 0.12
C SER A 106 11.52 -11.82 0.73
N ILE A 107 11.64 -12.81 -0.14
CA ILE A 107 11.65 -14.21 0.21
C ILE A 107 12.95 -14.80 -0.32
N ARG A 108 13.64 -15.56 0.52
CA ARG A 108 14.86 -16.25 0.10
C ARG A 108 14.84 -17.66 0.66
N LYS A 109 14.96 -18.64 -0.23
CA LYS A 109 15.01 -20.04 0.15
C LYS A 109 16.45 -20.50 0.28
N GLY A 110 16.73 -21.23 1.34
CA GLY A 110 18.04 -21.86 1.55
C GLY A 110 17.83 -23.26 2.08
N GLY A 111 18.05 -24.26 1.21
CA GLY A 111 17.80 -25.65 1.62
C GLY A 111 16.33 -25.85 1.93
N ASN A 112 16.03 -26.33 3.13
CA ASN A 112 14.66 -26.56 3.55
C ASN A 112 14.11 -25.41 4.39
N LYS A 113 14.77 -24.26 4.34
CA LYS A 113 14.36 -23.09 5.11
C LYS A 113 14.05 -21.92 4.21
N VAL A 114 13.21 -21.03 4.69
CA VAL A 114 12.88 -19.80 3.99
C VAL A 114 13.10 -18.63 4.93
N ARG A 115 13.71 -17.60 4.39
CA ARG A 115 13.90 -16.34 5.10
C ARG A 115 12.98 -15.30 4.47
N ILE A 116 12.15 -14.71 5.30
CA ILE A 116 11.20 -13.69 4.85
C ILE A 116 11.55 -12.40 5.57
N THR A 117 11.64 -11.32 4.81
CA THR A 117 11.83 -9.99 5.39
C THR A 117 10.67 -9.12 4.98
N ALA A 118 10.29 -8.21 5.87
CA ALA A 118 9.24 -7.23 5.58
C ALA A 118 9.63 -5.91 6.21
N SER A 119 9.31 -4.83 5.53
CA SER A 119 9.62 -3.48 5.98
C SER A 119 8.45 -2.56 5.69
N LEU A 120 8.28 -1.56 6.53
CA LEU A 120 7.31 -0.49 6.32
C LEU A 120 8.08 0.78 6.08
N VAL A 121 7.80 1.47 4.98
CA VAL A 121 8.51 2.67 4.56
C VAL A 121 7.55 3.84 4.49
N ASP A 122 7.95 4.97 5.07
CA ASP A 122 7.21 6.22 4.94
C ASP A 122 7.61 6.85 3.61
N THR A 123 6.64 7.07 2.72
CA THR A 123 6.94 7.53 1.37
C THR A 123 7.33 9.00 1.32
N LYS A 124 7.04 9.76 2.37
CA LYS A 124 7.34 11.18 2.37
C LYS A 124 8.82 11.47 2.58
N ASP A 125 9.45 10.72 3.48
CA ASP A 125 10.86 10.94 3.77
C ASP A 125 11.73 9.75 3.38
N GLY A 126 11.12 8.66 2.91
CA GLY A 126 11.87 7.47 2.51
C GLY A 126 12.42 6.67 3.68
N GLN A 127 12.02 6.98 4.89
CA GLN A 127 12.56 6.31 6.06
C GLN A 127 11.84 5.00 6.32
N GLN A 128 12.63 4.01 6.75
CA GLN A 128 12.08 2.73 7.15
C GLN A 128 11.54 2.86 8.57
N VAL A 129 10.24 2.70 8.70
CA VAL A 129 9.57 2.84 9.99
C VAL A 129 9.76 1.58 10.82
N TRP A 130 9.85 0.43 10.15
CA TRP A 130 9.76 -0.86 10.79
C TRP A 130 10.33 -1.92 9.85
N SER A 131 10.96 -2.93 10.44
CA SER A 131 11.52 -4.04 9.69
C SER A 131 11.57 -5.28 10.56
N LYS A 132 11.32 -6.44 9.96
CA LYS A 132 11.39 -7.70 10.68
C LYS A 132 11.78 -8.82 9.73
N ARG A 133 12.39 -9.86 10.29
CA ARG A 133 12.82 -11.03 9.55
C ARG A 133 12.31 -12.29 10.24
N TRP A 134 11.89 -13.23 9.43
CA TRP A 134 11.46 -14.55 9.89
C TRP A 134 12.30 -15.61 9.20
N ASP A 135 12.74 -16.61 9.95
CA ASP A 135 13.39 -17.79 9.39
C ASP A 135 12.53 -18.98 9.78
N ARG A 136 12.04 -19.72 8.78
CA ARG A 136 11.08 -20.79 9.01
C ARG A 136 11.43 -22.00 8.16
N SER A 137 10.93 -23.19 8.59
CA SER A 137 11.02 -24.40 7.81
C SER A 137 9.96 -24.40 6.73
N LEU A 138 10.28 -24.99 5.58
CA LEU A 138 9.35 -25.08 4.46
C LEU A 138 8.41 -26.28 4.55
N GLU A 139 8.36 -26.96 5.68
CA GLU A 139 7.55 -28.18 5.81
C GLU A 139 6.06 -27.90 5.62
N ASP A 140 5.58 -26.79 6.13
CA ASP A 140 4.18 -26.39 5.94
C ASP A 140 4.16 -24.95 5.45
N ILE A 141 4.17 -24.81 4.15
CA ILE A 141 4.30 -23.51 3.53
C ILE A 141 3.10 -22.60 3.81
N PHE A 142 1.89 -23.21 3.87
CA PHE A 142 0.70 -22.42 4.13
C PHE A 142 0.66 -21.91 5.57
N GLU A 143 1.14 -22.72 6.50
CA GLU A 143 1.20 -22.28 7.88
C GLU A 143 2.16 -21.11 8.04
N VAL A 144 3.31 -21.16 7.37
CA VAL A 144 4.27 -20.08 7.40
C VAL A 144 3.68 -18.83 6.77
N GLN A 145 2.98 -19.00 5.65
CA GLN A 145 2.34 -17.89 4.96
C GLN A 145 1.33 -17.19 5.87
N ASP A 146 0.49 -17.98 6.54
CA ASP A 146 -0.51 -17.44 7.45
C ASP A 146 0.15 -16.72 8.62
N GLU A 147 1.15 -17.33 9.20
CA GLU A 147 1.86 -16.73 10.34
C GLU A 147 2.47 -15.39 9.99
N VAL A 148 3.22 -15.36 8.92
CA VAL A 148 3.94 -14.15 8.53
C VAL A 148 2.97 -13.03 8.14
N SER A 149 1.95 -13.36 7.35
CA SER A 149 1.02 -12.33 6.89
C SER A 149 0.22 -11.75 8.05
N GLN A 150 -0.20 -12.58 9.00
CA GLN A 150 -0.93 -12.09 10.17
C GLN A 150 -0.03 -11.23 11.05
N GLU A 151 1.21 -11.63 11.22
CA GLU A 151 2.12 -10.90 12.09
C GLU A 151 2.50 -9.55 11.48
N VAL A 152 2.74 -9.52 10.16
CA VAL A 152 3.03 -8.26 9.48
C VAL A 152 1.86 -7.29 9.65
N ALA A 153 0.64 -7.77 9.39
CA ALA A 153 -0.53 -6.93 9.52
C ALA A 153 -0.70 -6.42 10.96
N ALA A 154 -0.46 -7.31 11.93
CA ALA A 154 -0.60 -6.94 13.34
C ALA A 154 0.41 -5.88 13.76
N LEU A 155 1.61 -5.88 13.18
CA LEU A 155 2.64 -4.93 13.53
C LEU A 155 2.51 -3.59 12.82
N ILE A 156 1.88 -3.58 11.65
CA ILE A 156 1.75 -2.36 10.86
C ILE A 156 0.85 -1.34 11.55
N THR A 157 -0.29 -1.77 12.06
CA THR A 157 -1.28 -0.84 12.61
C THR A 157 -0.73 -0.01 13.76
N PRO A 158 -0.13 -0.60 14.80
CA PRO A 158 0.42 0.25 15.87
C PRO A 158 1.58 1.10 15.41
N ALA A 159 2.41 0.59 14.48
CA ALA A 159 3.53 1.37 13.97
C ALA A 159 3.04 2.62 13.25
N LEU A 160 1.99 2.49 12.44
CA LEU A 160 1.42 3.63 11.74
C LEU A 160 0.77 4.63 12.70
N LYS A 161 0.10 4.14 13.71
CA LYS A 161 -0.53 5.04 14.68
C LYS A 161 0.51 5.86 15.41
N MET A 162 1.61 5.26 15.79
CA MET A 162 2.69 6.00 16.45
C MET A 162 3.29 7.03 15.51
N LYS A 163 3.54 6.66 14.26
CA LYS A 163 4.14 7.58 13.31
C LYS A 163 3.22 8.76 13.03
N GLU A 164 1.93 8.52 12.91
CA GLU A 164 0.98 9.59 12.67
C GLU A 164 0.82 10.50 13.87
N GLN A 165 0.92 9.96 15.08
CA GLN A 165 0.89 10.79 16.29
C GLN A 165 2.09 11.71 16.33
N GLU A 166 3.27 11.21 15.98
CA GLU A 166 4.46 12.04 15.92
C GLU A 166 4.30 13.17 14.91
N ARG A 167 3.68 12.86 13.77
CA ARG A 167 3.48 13.87 12.73
C ARG A 167 2.53 14.95 13.20
N VAL A 168 1.48 14.58 13.91
CA VAL A 168 0.50 15.55 14.40
C VAL A 168 1.09 16.45 15.46
N GLN A 169 1.99 15.91 16.29
CA GLN A 169 2.58 16.68 17.37
C GLN A 169 3.69 17.61 16.91
N SER A 170 4.24 17.40 15.72
CA SER A 170 5.31 18.25 15.22
C SER A 170 4.78 19.42 14.35
#